data_e863f9af962f1f9a3bd64ab978f3f19d
#
_entry.id   e863f9af962f1f9a3bd64ab978f3f19d
#
_cell.length_a   1.000
_cell.length_b   1.000
_cell.length_c   1.000
_cell.angle_alpha   90.00
_cell.angle_beta   90.00
_cell.angle_gamma   90.00
#
_symmetry.space_group_name_H-M   'P 1'
#
loop_
_entity.id
_entity.type
_entity.pdbx_description
1 polymer ?
#
loop_
_entity_poly.entity_id
_entity_poly.type
_entity_poly.pdbx_seq_one_letter_code
_entity_poly.pdbx_strand_id
1 'polypeptide(L)'
;MSVEVQEEVELLELEELIGEQQIVLFNDDVNTFDFVIDQLVKYCKHQPIQAEQCAYIVHYNGKCHVKKGSFEELKPICTALLDKGLTAEIQ
;
A
#
# COMPACT_ATOMS: atom_id res chain seq x y z
N MET A 1 13.72 -12.23 -32.87
CA MET A 1 14.04 -12.04 -31.47
C MET A 1 14.51 -13.34 -30.87
N SER A 2 15.59 -13.34 -30.13
CA SER A 2 16.13 -14.58 -29.55
C SER A 2 15.31 -15.02 -28.34
N VAL A 3 15.38 -16.32 -28.02
CA VAL A 3 14.74 -16.89 -26.85
C VAL A 3 15.24 -16.24 -25.56
N GLU A 4 16.53 -15.88 -25.52
CA GLU A 4 17.15 -15.23 -24.37
C GLU A 4 16.51 -13.89 -24.03
N VAL A 5 16.19 -13.07 -25.03
CA VAL A 5 15.52 -11.77 -24.83
C VAL A 5 14.11 -11.98 -24.28
N GLN A 6 13.42 -13.00 -24.77
CA GLN A 6 12.08 -13.32 -24.30
C GLN A 6 12.11 -13.80 -22.84
N GLU A 7 13.09 -14.60 -22.47
CA GLU A 7 13.27 -15.04 -21.08
C GLU A 7 13.57 -13.87 -20.15
N GLU A 8 14.39 -12.92 -20.58
CA GLU A 8 14.68 -11.72 -19.80
C GLU A 8 13.43 -10.88 -19.57
N VAL A 9 12.58 -10.71 -20.58
CA VAL A 9 11.33 -9.97 -20.47
C VAL A 9 10.40 -10.66 -19.49
N GLU A 10 10.25 -11.98 -19.58
CA GLU A 10 9.42 -12.76 -18.66
C GLU A 10 9.93 -12.65 -17.23
N LEU A 11 11.25 -12.68 -17.04
CA LEU A 11 11.86 -12.56 -15.72
C LEU A 11 11.60 -11.18 -15.12
N LEU A 12 11.72 -10.11 -15.92
CA LEU A 12 11.43 -8.75 -15.48
C LEU A 12 9.97 -8.58 -15.08
N GLU A 13 9.03 -9.15 -15.85
CA GLU A 13 7.62 -9.14 -15.51
C GLU A 13 7.35 -9.89 -14.22
N LEU A 14 8.01 -11.02 -14.03
CA LEU A 14 7.89 -11.81 -12.81
C LEU A 14 8.45 -11.05 -11.60
N GLU A 15 9.60 -10.37 -11.77
CA GLU A 15 10.18 -9.55 -10.72
C GLU A 15 9.26 -8.39 -10.32
N GLU A 16 8.57 -7.78 -11.26
CA GLU A 16 7.57 -6.76 -10.97
C GLU A 16 6.41 -7.31 -10.14
N LEU A 17 5.99 -8.54 -10.43
CA LEU A 17 4.88 -9.19 -9.71
C LEU A 17 5.27 -9.64 -8.30
N ILE A 18 6.48 -10.16 -8.12
CA ILE A 18 6.95 -10.71 -6.84
C ILE A 18 7.93 -9.79 -6.12
N GLY A 19 8.38 -8.71 -6.77
CA GLY A 19 9.28 -7.72 -6.19
C GLY A 19 8.57 -6.82 -5.18
N GLU A 20 9.25 -5.79 -4.76
CA GLU A 20 8.69 -4.83 -3.82
C GLU A 20 7.56 -4.03 -4.44
N GLN A 21 6.41 -4.07 -3.77
CA GLN A 21 5.23 -3.29 -4.11
C GLN A 21 4.88 -2.40 -2.93
N GLN A 22 3.77 -1.70 -3.02
CA GLN A 22 3.37 -0.79 -1.95
C GLN A 22 1.85 -0.69 -1.87
N ILE A 23 1.37 -0.47 -0.66
CA ILE A 23 -0.03 -0.13 -0.44
C ILE A 23 -0.15 1.39 -0.53
N VAL A 24 -1.07 1.85 -1.35
CA VAL A 24 -1.42 3.26 -1.47
C VAL A 24 -2.78 3.46 -0.80
N LEU A 25 -2.82 4.36 0.17
CA LEU A 25 -4.05 4.76 0.83
C LEU A 25 -4.58 6.02 0.17
N PHE A 26 -5.87 6.00 -0.17
CA PHE A 26 -6.53 7.14 -0.81
C PHE A 26 -7.43 7.86 0.17
N ASN A 27 -7.59 9.16 -0.03
CA ASN A 27 -8.49 9.97 0.78
C ASN A 27 -9.95 9.56 0.55
N ASP A 28 -10.72 9.61 1.63
CA ASP A 28 -12.17 9.49 1.57
C ASP A 28 -12.79 10.54 2.51
N ASP A 29 -14.09 10.79 2.35
CA ASP A 29 -14.79 11.80 3.13
C ASP A 29 -15.51 11.24 4.36
N VAL A 30 -15.35 9.94 4.64
CA VAL A 30 -16.09 9.24 5.67
C VAL A 30 -15.25 9.02 6.93
N ASN A 31 -13.99 8.67 6.78
CA ASN A 31 -13.13 8.29 7.90
C ASN A 31 -12.44 9.51 8.52
N THR A 32 -12.43 9.54 9.86
CA THR A 32 -11.74 10.59 10.60
C THR A 32 -10.23 10.39 10.59
N PHE A 33 -9.45 11.44 10.86
CA PHE A 33 -8.00 11.34 11.04
C PHE A 33 -7.62 10.30 12.09
N ASP A 34 -8.27 10.36 13.26
CA ASP A 34 -7.95 9.44 14.35
C ASP A 34 -8.20 7.99 13.95
N PHE A 35 -9.28 7.74 13.25
CA PHE A 35 -9.57 6.39 12.77
C PHE A 35 -8.50 5.90 11.79
N VAL A 36 -8.12 6.74 10.82
CA VAL A 36 -7.08 6.39 9.85
C VAL A 36 -5.75 6.12 10.55
N ILE A 37 -5.36 6.98 11.48
CA ILE A 37 -4.14 6.81 12.26
C ILE A 37 -4.14 5.47 12.98
N ASP A 38 -5.22 5.13 13.66
CA ASP A 38 -5.36 3.88 14.39
C ASP A 38 -5.18 2.67 13.48
N GLN A 39 -5.77 2.70 12.28
CA GLN A 39 -5.64 1.59 11.35
C GLN A 39 -4.22 1.46 10.80
N LEU A 40 -3.54 2.57 10.53
CA LEU A 40 -2.15 2.54 10.06
C LEU A 40 -1.22 1.98 11.13
N VAL A 41 -1.41 2.37 12.39
CA VAL A 41 -0.63 1.81 13.50
C VAL A 41 -0.88 0.32 13.64
N LYS A 42 -2.14 -0.09 13.57
CA LYS A 42 -2.54 -1.48 13.81
C LYS A 42 -2.10 -2.43 12.68
N TYR A 43 -2.38 -2.07 11.43
CA TYR A 43 -2.20 -2.97 10.30
C TYR A 43 -0.91 -2.73 9.52
N CYS A 44 -0.46 -1.50 9.42
CA CYS A 44 0.78 -1.16 8.72
C CYS A 44 1.99 -1.08 9.65
N LYS A 45 1.78 -1.25 10.96
CA LYS A 45 2.85 -1.20 11.97
C LYS A 45 3.58 0.14 12.00
N HIS A 46 2.86 1.21 11.69
CA HIS A 46 3.42 2.56 11.79
C HIS A 46 3.65 2.97 13.24
N GLN A 47 4.69 3.73 13.47
CA GLN A 47 4.78 4.50 14.71
C GLN A 47 3.68 5.58 14.67
N PRO A 48 3.13 6.01 15.84
CA PRO A 48 2.06 7.01 15.85
C PRO A 48 2.36 8.27 15.04
N ILE A 49 3.59 8.79 15.15
CA ILE A 49 3.98 10.00 14.40
C ILE A 49 4.00 9.75 12.88
N GLN A 50 4.43 8.58 12.46
CA GLN A 50 4.44 8.19 11.06
C GLN A 50 3.01 8.08 10.52
N ALA A 51 2.13 7.44 11.28
CA ALA A 51 0.72 7.28 10.92
C ALA A 51 0.04 8.65 10.79
N GLU A 52 0.32 9.55 11.72
CA GLU A 52 -0.20 10.92 11.68
C GLU A 52 0.26 11.66 10.43
N GLN A 53 1.54 11.56 10.08
CA GLN A 53 2.08 12.19 8.88
C GLN A 53 1.42 11.63 7.62
N CYS A 54 1.25 10.31 7.53
CA CYS A 54 0.56 9.68 6.41
C CYS A 54 -0.90 10.14 6.30
N ALA A 55 -1.60 10.25 7.42
CA ALA A 55 -2.99 10.72 7.44
C ALA A 55 -3.09 12.16 6.90
N TYR A 56 -2.14 13.03 7.26
CA TYR A 56 -2.07 14.38 6.70
C TYR A 56 -1.83 14.37 5.21
N ILE A 57 -0.88 13.56 4.74
CA ILE A 57 -0.56 13.47 3.31
C ILE A 57 -1.77 12.99 2.52
N VAL A 58 -2.47 11.97 3.02
CA VAL A 58 -3.69 11.47 2.37
C VAL A 58 -4.74 12.58 2.29
N HIS A 59 -4.96 13.30 3.39
CA HIS A 59 -5.98 14.33 3.45
C HIS A 59 -5.70 15.48 2.47
N TYR A 60 -4.45 15.95 2.41
CA TYR A 60 -4.12 17.13 1.62
C TYR A 60 -3.67 16.84 0.20
N ASN A 61 -3.06 15.67 -0.05
CA ASN A 61 -2.59 15.27 -1.38
C ASN A 61 -3.46 14.23 -2.07
N GLY A 62 -4.41 13.64 -1.36
CA GLY A 62 -5.33 12.66 -1.91
C GLY A 62 -4.86 11.22 -1.78
N LYS A 63 -3.57 10.96 -1.59
CA LYS A 63 -3.04 9.60 -1.42
C LYS A 63 -1.67 9.62 -0.73
N CYS A 64 -1.32 8.47 -0.13
CA CYS A 64 -0.03 8.27 0.50
C CYS A 64 0.36 6.79 0.42
N HIS A 65 1.64 6.53 0.18
CA HIS A 65 2.19 5.17 0.28
C HIS A 65 2.38 4.84 1.76
N VAL A 66 1.74 3.78 2.23
CA VAL A 66 1.71 3.47 3.67
C VAL A 66 2.47 2.22 4.06
N LYS A 67 2.76 1.33 3.13
CA LYS A 67 3.48 0.09 3.42
C LYS A 67 4.15 -0.43 2.17
N LYS A 68 5.36 -0.96 2.31
CA LYS A 68 6.09 -1.63 1.23
C LYS A 68 6.30 -3.09 1.57
N GLY A 69 6.40 -3.93 0.56
CA GLY A 69 6.66 -5.34 0.72
C GLY A 69 6.29 -6.13 -0.52
N SER A 70 6.34 -7.45 -0.42
CA SER A 70 5.87 -8.32 -1.49
C SER A 70 4.33 -8.28 -1.57
N PHE A 71 3.80 -8.64 -2.71
CA PHE A 71 2.34 -8.76 -2.88
C PHE A 71 1.72 -9.67 -1.82
N GLU A 72 2.36 -10.81 -1.54
CA GLU A 72 1.86 -11.76 -0.55
C GLU A 72 1.80 -11.18 0.86
N GLU A 73 2.81 -10.38 1.23
CA GLU A 73 2.83 -9.69 2.52
C GLU A 73 1.77 -8.60 2.60
N LEU A 74 1.59 -7.85 1.52
CA LEU A 74 0.70 -6.69 1.48
C LEU A 74 -0.76 -7.05 1.34
N LYS A 75 -1.08 -8.18 0.70
CA LYS A 75 -2.46 -8.57 0.41
C LYS A 75 -3.32 -8.64 1.67
N PRO A 76 -2.94 -9.35 2.74
CA PRO A 76 -3.77 -9.38 3.96
C PRO A 76 -3.87 -8.03 4.64
N ILE A 77 -2.83 -7.20 4.57
CA ILE A 77 -2.84 -5.86 5.16
C ILE A 77 -3.81 -4.96 4.39
N CYS A 78 -3.73 -4.98 3.08
CA CYS A 78 -4.63 -4.20 2.22
C CYS A 78 -6.08 -4.62 2.42
N THR A 79 -6.34 -5.92 2.48
CA THR A 79 -7.67 -6.46 2.74
C THR A 79 -8.19 -5.99 4.09
N ALA A 80 -7.36 -5.99 5.12
CA ALA A 80 -7.75 -5.51 6.45
C ALA A 80 -8.13 -4.02 6.41
N LEU A 81 -7.37 -3.19 5.70
CA LEU A 81 -7.70 -1.78 5.55
C LEU A 81 -9.03 -1.58 4.82
N LEU A 82 -9.25 -2.33 3.74
CA LEU A 82 -10.51 -2.29 3.00
C LEU A 82 -11.70 -2.73 3.87
N ASP A 83 -11.53 -3.77 4.66
CA ASP A 83 -12.56 -4.27 5.57
C ASP A 83 -12.94 -3.24 6.63
N LYS A 84 -12.02 -2.36 6.98
CA LYS A 84 -12.27 -1.26 7.92
C LYS A 84 -12.89 -0.03 7.25
N GLY A 85 -13.16 -0.10 5.97
CA GLY A 85 -13.80 1.00 5.24
C GLY A 85 -12.84 2.04 4.69
N LEU A 86 -11.53 1.77 4.72
CA LEU A 86 -10.55 2.64 4.07
C LEU A 86 -10.47 2.29 2.58
N THR A 87 -9.97 3.22 1.78
CA THR A 87 -9.75 3.01 0.35
C THR A 87 -8.25 2.80 0.12
N ALA A 88 -7.87 1.59 -0.22
CA ALA A 88 -6.46 1.23 -0.41
C ALA A 88 -6.30 0.27 -1.58
N GLU A 89 -5.14 0.33 -2.22
CA GLU A 89 -4.79 -0.64 -3.26
C GLU A 89 -3.29 -0.90 -3.27
N ILE A 90 -2.93 -2.07 -3.79
CA ILE A 90 -1.53 -2.45 -3.96
C ILE A 90 -1.07 -2.03 -5.35
N GLN A 91 0.04 -1.30 -5.39
CA GLN A 91 0.62 -0.81 -6.64
C GLN A 91 2.09 -1.20 -6.79
#